data_856a7d248905d7502ab6e84d519e13a4
#
_entry.id   856a7d248905d7502ab6e84d519e13a4
#
_cell.length_a   1.000
_cell.length_b   1.000
_cell.length_c   1.000
_cell.angle_alpha   90.00
_cell.angle_beta   90.00
_cell.angle_gamma   90.00
#
_symmetry.space_group_name_H-M   'P 1'
#
loop_
_entity.id
_entity.type
_entity.pdbx_description
1 polymer ?
#
loop_
_entity_poly.entity_id
_entity_poly.type
_entity_poly.pdbx_seq_one_letter_code
_entity_poly.pdbx_strand_id
1 'polypeptide(L)'
;MNIDELYNEIERDLKIDDTELDLESIRTPQLHNKYLKLYTTHSLQLKRLQDEYKVLYRVKWEYYTGKASPETYKEKPFDIKVLRTDVGIYIDADADLQQLSQKVAYTKQITDYLERILREINNRNWNIRNTIEWKKFLHGE
;
A
#
# COMPACT_ATOMS: atom_id res chain seq x y z
N MET A 1 5.24 -7.61 -8.08
CA MET A 1 6.30 -7.38 -7.06
C MET A 1 5.71 -7.56 -5.68
N ASN A 2 6.25 -8.45 -4.88
CA ASN A 2 5.82 -8.60 -3.51
C ASN A 2 6.56 -7.58 -2.59
N ILE A 3 6.12 -7.48 -1.34
CA ILE A 3 6.65 -6.47 -0.42
C ILE A 3 8.14 -6.68 -0.11
N ASP A 4 8.60 -7.94 -0.04
CA ASP A 4 10.00 -8.23 0.25
C ASP A 4 10.91 -7.84 -0.91
N GLU A 5 10.48 -8.08 -2.14
CA GLU A 5 11.17 -7.61 -3.35
C GLU A 5 11.25 -6.09 -3.37
N LEU A 6 10.18 -5.42 -3.01
CA LEU A 6 10.13 -3.97 -2.93
C LEU A 6 11.10 -3.43 -1.88
N TYR A 7 11.14 -4.02 -0.69
CA TYR A 7 12.08 -3.64 0.36
C TYR A 7 13.53 -3.77 -0.09
N ASN A 8 13.86 -4.89 -0.72
CA ASN A 8 15.23 -5.14 -1.20
C ASN A 8 15.64 -4.14 -2.30
N GLU A 9 14.74 -3.83 -3.20
CA GLU A 9 14.99 -2.86 -4.27
C GLU A 9 15.19 -1.45 -3.72
N ILE A 10 14.35 -1.03 -2.77
CA ILE A 10 14.47 0.27 -2.11
C ILE A 10 15.78 0.38 -1.34
N GLU A 11 16.14 -0.66 -0.60
CA GLU A 11 17.39 -0.68 0.16
C GLU A 11 18.60 -0.48 -0.74
N ARG A 12 18.63 -1.13 -1.90
CA ARG A 12 19.69 -0.96 -2.89
C ARG A 12 19.69 0.46 -3.48
N ASP A 13 18.51 0.96 -3.84
CA ASP A 13 18.37 2.25 -4.52
C ASP A 13 18.69 3.44 -3.61
N LEU A 14 18.40 3.35 -2.32
CA LEU A 14 18.64 4.43 -1.37
C LEU A 14 20.09 4.50 -0.89
N LYS A 15 20.88 3.45 -1.12
CA LYS A 15 22.30 3.47 -0.79
C LYS A 15 23.01 4.60 -1.50
N ILE A 16 23.85 5.33 -0.78
CA ILE A 16 24.65 6.43 -1.32
C ILE A 16 26.11 5.98 -1.35
N ASP A 17 26.69 5.97 -2.55
CA ASP A 17 28.12 5.77 -2.72
C ASP A 17 28.84 7.07 -2.37
N ASP A 18 29.51 7.09 -1.23
CA ASP A 18 30.18 8.29 -0.72
C ASP A 18 31.44 8.67 -1.48
N THR A 19 31.88 7.83 -2.43
CA THR A 19 32.99 8.14 -3.33
C THR A 19 32.55 8.85 -4.61
N GLU A 20 31.24 8.90 -4.89
CA GLU A 20 30.66 9.48 -6.12
C GLU A 20 29.45 10.37 -5.81
N LEU A 21 29.63 11.29 -4.89
CA LEU A 21 28.52 12.11 -4.36
C LEU A 21 27.86 13.01 -5.39
N ASP A 22 28.60 13.44 -6.41
CA ASP A 22 28.08 14.23 -7.53
C ASP A 22 27.08 13.40 -8.36
N LEU A 23 27.42 12.16 -8.69
CA LEU A 23 26.55 11.25 -9.42
C LEU A 23 25.35 10.85 -8.57
N GLU A 24 25.54 10.63 -7.30
CA GLU A 24 24.44 10.33 -6.38
C GLU A 24 23.45 11.48 -6.27
N SER A 25 23.91 12.73 -6.28
CA SER A 25 23.02 13.89 -6.28
C SER A 25 22.19 13.97 -7.55
N ILE A 26 22.79 13.73 -8.72
CA ILE A 26 22.10 13.75 -10.02
C ILE A 26 21.07 12.61 -10.11
N ARG A 27 21.32 11.49 -9.45
CA ARG A 27 20.44 10.31 -9.47
C ARG A 27 19.14 10.54 -8.68
N THR A 28 19.10 11.49 -7.76
CA THR A 28 17.93 11.72 -6.89
C THR A 28 16.61 11.95 -7.64
N PRO A 29 16.53 12.82 -8.67
CA PRO A 29 15.27 13.00 -9.41
C PRO A 29 14.79 11.73 -10.10
N GLN A 30 15.71 10.90 -10.59
CA GLN A 30 15.37 9.64 -11.24
C GLN A 30 14.76 8.65 -10.24
N LEU A 31 15.35 8.55 -9.05
CA LEU A 31 14.80 7.72 -7.97
C LEU A 31 13.43 8.22 -7.54
N HIS A 32 13.26 9.51 -7.37
CA HIS A 32 11.99 10.11 -7.00
C HIS A 32 10.91 9.75 -8.03
N ASN A 33 11.19 9.92 -9.31
CA ASN A 33 10.24 9.61 -10.37
C ASN A 33 9.89 8.11 -10.40
N LYS A 34 10.87 7.24 -10.21
CA LYS A 34 10.65 5.78 -10.15
C LYS A 34 9.64 5.41 -9.06
N TYR A 35 9.88 5.90 -7.84
CA TYR A 35 9.03 5.55 -6.70
C TYR A 35 7.70 6.31 -6.70
N LEU A 36 7.64 7.50 -7.30
CA LEU A 36 6.39 8.22 -7.50
C LEU A 36 5.46 7.44 -8.44
N LYS A 37 5.99 6.85 -9.50
CA LYS A 37 5.20 5.99 -10.41
C LYS A 37 4.65 4.77 -9.67
N LEU A 38 5.48 4.11 -8.86
CA LEU A 38 5.03 2.97 -8.06
C LEU A 38 3.96 3.39 -7.04
N TYR A 39 4.17 4.51 -6.37
CA TYR A 39 3.18 5.07 -5.43
C TYR A 39 1.84 5.33 -6.12
N THR A 40 1.86 5.96 -7.28
CA THR A 40 0.65 6.27 -8.04
C THR A 40 -0.08 4.99 -8.44
N THR A 41 0.65 3.99 -8.96
CA THR A 41 0.07 2.71 -9.37
C THR A 41 -0.61 2.00 -8.19
N HIS A 42 0.07 1.94 -7.05
CA HIS A 42 -0.49 1.27 -5.86
C HIS A 42 -1.65 2.08 -5.23
N SER A 43 -1.59 3.41 -5.29
CA SER A 43 -2.70 4.26 -4.83
C SER A 43 -3.97 4.05 -5.63
N LEU A 44 -3.85 3.93 -6.96
CA LEU A 44 -4.99 3.64 -7.84
C LEU A 44 -5.55 2.24 -7.59
N GLN A 45 -4.67 1.27 -7.39
CA GLN A 45 -5.07 -0.10 -7.05
C GLN A 45 -5.81 -0.14 -5.69
N LEU A 46 -5.30 0.59 -4.71
CA LEU A 46 -5.94 0.70 -3.39
C LEU A 46 -7.37 1.23 -3.52
N LYS A 47 -7.55 2.31 -4.29
CA LYS A 47 -8.88 2.88 -4.52
C LYS A 47 -9.82 1.86 -5.15
N ARG A 48 -9.36 1.13 -6.15
CA ARG A 48 -10.16 0.10 -6.81
C ARG A 48 -10.57 -1.00 -5.84
N LEU A 49 -9.64 -1.47 -5.01
CA LEU A 49 -9.92 -2.52 -4.01
C LEU A 49 -10.90 -2.02 -2.94
N GLN A 50 -10.78 -0.77 -2.52
CA GLN A 50 -11.72 -0.17 -1.57
C GLN A 50 -13.13 -0.08 -2.16
N ASP A 51 -13.26 0.23 -3.43
CA ASP A 51 -14.54 0.27 -4.12
C ASP A 51 -15.12 -1.13 -4.30
N GLU A 52 -14.30 -2.12 -4.64
CA GLU A 52 -14.71 -3.52 -4.70
C GLU A 52 -15.23 -4.00 -3.33
N TYR A 53 -14.56 -3.60 -2.25
CA TYR A 53 -15.01 -3.93 -0.89
C TYR A 53 -16.39 -3.38 -0.59
N LYS A 54 -16.65 -2.14 -0.97
CA LYS A 54 -17.98 -1.51 -0.78
C LYS A 54 -19.08 -2.26 -1.53
N VAL A 55 -18.80 -2.69 -2.75
CA VAL A 55 -19.76 -3.46 -3.56
C VAL A 55 -20.00 -4.83 -2.92
N LEU A 56 -18.94 -5.53 -2.53
CA LEU A 56 -19.07 -6.84 -1.89
C LEU A 56 -19.77 -6.74 -0.53
N TYR A 57 -19.51 -5.68 0.22
CA TYR A 57 -20.20 -5.42 1.48
C TYR A 57 -21.71 -5.36 1.29
N ARG A 58 -22.18 -4.62 0.28
CA ARG A 58 -23.60 -4.55 -0.03
C ARG A 58 -24.17 -5.92 -0.41
N VAL A 59 -23.45 -6.66 -1.25
CA VAL A 59 -23.86 -8.01 -1.68
C VAL A 59 -24.04 -8.94 -0.47
N LYS A 60 -23.09 -8.89 0.45
CA LYS A 60 -23.13 -9.71 1.68
C LYS A 60 -24.21 -9.24 2.65
N TRP A 61 -24.38 -7.93 2.76
CA TRP A 61 -25.46 -7.38 3.59
C TRP A 61 -26.83 -7.83 3.10
N GLU A 62 -27.07 -7.77 1.79
CA GLU A 62 -28.30 -8.27 1.18
C GLU A 62 -28.48 -9.78 1.42
N TYR A 63 -27.39 -10.54 1.30
CA TYR A 63 -27.42 -11.99 1.54
C TYR A 63 -27.81 -12.32 2.98
N TYR A 64 -27.19 -11.70 3.96
CA TYR A 64 -27.47 -11.98 5.37
C TYR A 64 -28.81 -11.42 5.86
N THR A 65 -29.37 -10.44 5.15
CA THR A 65 -30.68 -9.87 5.50
C THR A 65 -31.86 -10.47 4.72
N GLY A 66 -31.62 -11.52 3.95
CA GLY A 66 -32.66 -12.20 3.19
C GLY A 66 -33.11 -11.49 1.92
N LYS A 67 -32.33 -10.50 1.43
CA LYS A 67 -32.69 -9.66 0.29
C LYS A 67 -31.99 -10.05 -1.02
N ALA A 68 -31.17 -11.10 -1.01
CA ALA A 68 -30.51 -11.59 -2.21
C ALA A 68 -31.50 -12.33 -3.12
N SER A 69 -31.06 -12.61 -4.36
CA SER A 69 -31.92 -13.30 -5.33
C SER A 69 -32.18 -14.77 -4.92
N PRO A 70 -33.31 -15.38 -5.35
CA PRO A 70 -33.55 -16.77 -5.10
C PRO A 70 -32.45 -17.70 -5.59
N GLU A 71 -31.82 -17.38 -6.72
CA GLU A 71 -30.70 -18.13 -7.30
C GLU A 71 -29.52 -18.16 -6.35
N THR A 72 -29.22 -17.06 -5.68
CA THR A 72 -28.13 -16.97 -4.71
C THR A 72 -28.34 -17.94 -3.55
N TYR A 73 -29.58 -18.03 -3.04
CA TYR A 73 -29.89 -18.95 -1.94
C TYR A 73 -29.97 -20.41 -2.36
N LYS A 74 -30.20 -20.69 -3.65
CA LYS A 74 -30.07 -22.03 -4.20
C LYS A 74 -28.63 -22.53 -4.16
N GLU A 75 -27.69 -21.66 -4.55
CA GLU A 75 -26.25 -21.99 -4.57
C GLU A 75 -25.68 -22.05 -3.17
N LYS A 76 -26.03 -21.06 -2.34
CA LYS A 76 -25.54 -20.93 -0.97
C LYS A 76 -26.71 -20.69 -0.03
N PRO A 77 -27.33 -21.78 0.49
CA PRO A 77 -28.46 -21.66 1.41
C PRO A 77 -28.08 -20.94 2.69
N PHE A 78 -28.96 -20.05 3.15
CA PHE A 78 -28.82 -19.34 4.41
C PHE A 78 -30.19 -19.21 5.05
N ASP A 79 -30.51 -20.12 5.99
CA ASP A 79 -31.83 -20.24 6.57
C ASP A 79 -31.99 -19.57 7.92
N ILE A 80 -30.96 -18.88 8.39
CA ILE A 80 -30.98 -18.19 9.67
C ILE A 80 -31.66 -16.84 9.49
N LYS A 81 -32.61 -16.53 10.36
CA LYS A 81 -33.26 -15.24 10.41
C LYS A 81 -32.43 -14.32 11.33
N VAL A 82 -31.65 -13.44 10.75
CA VAL A 82 -30.74 -12.56 11.48
C VAL A 82 -31.46 -11.29 11.90
N LEU A 83 -31.37 -10.96 13.19
CA LEU A 83 -31.84 -9.67 13.70
C LEU A 83 -30.98 -8.54 13.15
N ARG A 84 -31.59 -7.38 12.92
CA ARG A 84 -30.91 -6.21 12.37
C ARG A 84 -29.67 -5.82 13.19
N THR A 85 -29.72 -5.98 14.50
CA THR A 85 -28.62 -5.71 15.42
C THR A 85 -27.46 -6.70 15.31
N ASP A 86 -27.71 -7.90 14.74
CA ASP A 86 -26.74 -9.00 14.68
C ASP A 86 -26.09 -9.14 13.30
N VAL A 87 -26.55 -8.39 12.29
CA VAL A 87 -26.02 -8.48 10.92
C VAL A 87 -24.50 -8.22 10.89
N GLY A 88 -24.01 -7.28 11.70
CA GLY A 88 -22.60 -6.96 11.78
C GLY A 88 -21.72 -8.16 12.16
N ILE A 89 -22.21 -9.05 13.00
CA ILE A 89 -21.49 -10.26 13.42
C ILE A 89 -21.22 -11.17 12.20
N TYR A 90 -22.24 -11.36 11.36
CA TYR A 90 -22.13 -12.19 10.17
C TYR A 90 -21.24 -11.56 9.11
N ILE A 91 -21.33 -10.26 8.94
CA ILE A 91 -20.48 -9.51 8.01
C ILE A 91 -19.02 -9.57 8.45
N ASP A 92 -18.73 -9.32 9.72
CA ASP A 92 -17.37 -9.34 10.25
C ASP A 92 -16.73 -10.74 10.15
N ALA A 93 -17.52 -11.79 10.24
CA ALA A 93 -17.08 -13.18 10.12
C ALA A 93 -17.09 -13.70 8.68
N ASP A 94 -17.53 -12.91 7.71
CA ASP A 94 -17.62 -13.35 6.32
C ASP A 94 -16.22 -13.53 5.72
N ALA A 95 -15.94 -14.74 5.22
CA ALA A 95 -14.62 -15.11 4.71
C ALA A 95 -14.23 -14.31 3.48
N ASP A 96 -15.17 -14.04 2.57
CA ASP A 96 -14.90 -13.27 1.35
C ASP A 96 -14.58 -11.82 1.66
N LEU A 97 -15.33 -11.22 2.60
CA LEU A 97 -15.07 -9.86 3.05
C LEU A 97 -13.72 -9.75 3.77
N GLN A 98 -13.38 -10.74 4.61
CA GLN A 98 -12.10 -10.78 5.31
C GLN A 98 -10.94 -10.87 4.31
N GLN A 99 -11.07 -11.72 3.30
CA GLN A 99 -10.04 -11.87 2.27
C GLN A 99 -9.81 -10.56 1.51
N LEU A 100 -10.89 -9.90 1.10
CA LEU A 100 -10.78 -8.62 0.39
C LEU A 100 -10.26 -7.51 1.30
N SER A 101 -10.68 -7.47 2.56
CA SER A 101 -10.17 -6.54 3.57
C SER A 101 -8.66 -6.69 3.77
N GLN A 102 -8.15 -7.92 3.76
CA GLN A 102 -6.71 -8.18 3.84
C GLN A 102 -5.95 -7.65 2.63
N LYS A 103 -6.52 -7.79 1.42
CA LYS A 103 -5.94 -7.21 0.21
C LYS A 103 -5.88 -5.69 0.28
N VAL A 104 -6.95 -5.07 0.76
CA VAL A 104 -7.00 -3.61 0.97
C VAL A 104 -5.92 -3.19 1.95
N ALA A 105 -5.81 -3.87 3.08
CA ALA A 105 -4.82 -3.55 4.10
C ALA A 105 -3.39 -3.72 3.59
N TYR A 106 -3.11 -4.79 2.86
CA TYR A 106 -1.80 -5.05 2.27
C TYR A 106 -1.40 -3.94 1.29
N THR A 107 -2.31 -3.58 0.38
CA THR A 107 -2.06 -2.53 -0.61
C THR A 107 -1.89 -1.17 0.06
N LYS A 108 -2.66 -0.90 1.12
CA LYS A 108 -2.52 0.34 1.90
C LYS A 108 -1.14 0.42 2.56
N GLN A 109 -0.65 -0.68 3.14
CA GLN A 109 0.68 -0.70 3.75
C GLN A 109 1.79 -0.42 2.73
N ILE A 110 1.70 -1.00 1.54
CA ILE A 110 2.65 -0.71 0.46
C ILE A 110 2.58 0.76 0.07
N THR A 111 1.39 1.30 -0.11
CA THR A 111 1.18 2.70 -0.50
C THR A 111 1.74 3.66 0.55
N ASP A 112 1.46 3.42 1.82
CA ASP A 112 1.97 4.25 2.93
C ASP A 112 3.51 4.17 3.02
N TYR A 113 4.07 2.98 2.82
CA TYR A 113 5.52 2.79 2.80
C TYR A 113 6.18 3.58 1.66
N LEU A 114 5.62 3.51 0.47
CA LEU A 114 6.12 4.26 -0.69
C LEU A 114 6.05 5.78 -0.45
N GLU A 115 5.01 6.26 0.19
CA GLU A 115 4.90 7.67 0.57
C GLU A 115 6.04 8.10 1.48
N ARG A 116 6.38 7.28 2.47
CA ARG A 116 7.51 7.55 3.38
C ARG A 116 8.85 7.51 2.63
N ILE A 117 9.01 6.59 1.71
CA ILE A 117 10.22 6.49 0.89
C ILE A 117 10.39 7.72 0.00
N LEU A 118 9.31 8.25 -0.56
CA LEU A 118 9.35 9.49 -1.32
C LEU A 118 9.85 10.67 -0.48
N ARG A 119 9.47 10.74 0.79
CA ARG A 119 9.98 11.75 1.71
C ARG A 119 11.48 11.58 1.98
N GLU A 120 11.95 10.34 2.14
CA GLU A 120 13.37 10.03 2.31
C GLU A 120 14.17 10.43 1.07
N ILE A 121 13.63 10.18 -0.13
CA ILE A 121 14.28 10.59 -1.38
C ILE A 121 14.36 12.12 -1.45
N ASN A 122 13.33 12.84 -1.01
CA ASN A 122 13.39 14.32 -0.96
C ASN A 122 14.49 14.82 -0.03
N ASN A 123 14.82 14.09 1.02
CA ASN A 123 15.89 14.44 1.97
C ASN A 123 17.27 13.96 1.53
N ARG A 124 17.35 13.19 0.45
CA ARG A 124 18.59 12.54 0.00
C ARG A 124 19.68 13.55 -0.35
N ASN A 125 19.34 14.62 -1.04
CA ASN A 125 20.30 15.65 -1.41
C ASN A 125 20.82 16.40 -0.18
N TRP A 126 20.01 16.53 0.86
CA TRP A 126 20.46 17.07 2.13
C TRP A 126 21.52 16.16 2.79
N ASN A 127 21.29 14.85 2.79
CA ASN A 127 22.27 13.89 3.30
C ASN A 127 23.58 13.94 2.51
N ILE A 128 23.48 14.02 1.20
CA ILE A 128 24.66 14.15 0.32
C ILE A 128 25.43 15.43 0.63
N ARG A 129 24.74 16.55 0.78
CA ARG A 129 25.36 17.84 1.13
C ARG A 129 26.07 17.76 2.48
N ASN A 130 25.43 17.16 3.49
CA ASN A 130 26.04 17.00 4.80
C ASN A 130 27.30 16.12 4.75
N THR A 131 27.29 15.10 3.93
CA THR A 131 28.45 14.23 3.71
C THR A 131 29.61 15.02 3.08
N ILE A 132 29.32 15.86 2.09
CA ILE A 132 30.32 16.73 1.45
C ILE A 132 30.93 17.69 2.48
N GLU A 133 30.11 18.34 3.29
CA GLU A 133 30.56 19.26 4.33
C GLU A 133 31.45 18.56 5.38
N TRP A 134 31.07 17.35 5.78
CA TRP A 134 31.89 16.57 6.70
C TRP A 134 33.25 16.20 6.11
N LYS A 135 33.28 15.80 4.84
CA LYS A 135 34.55 15.49 4.14
C LYS A 135 35.43 16.72 4.02
N LYS A 136 34.89 17.88 3.72
CA LYS A 136 35.63 19.13 3.71
C LYS A 136 36.23 19.44 5.08
N PHE A 137 35.45 19.28 6.13
CA PHE A 137 35.91 19.49 7.50
C PHE A 137 37.09 18.56 7.83
N LEU A 138 37.01 17.27 7.45
CA LEU A 138 38.07 16.30 7.68
C LEU A 138 39.38 16.68 6.92
N HIS A 139 39.29 17.35 5.77
CA HIS A 139 40.40 17.78 4.99
C HIS A 139 40.88 19.19 5.33
N GLY A 140 40.31 19.82 6.35
CA GLY A 140 40.70 21.17 6.78
C GLY A 140 40.20 22.32 5.90
N GLU A 141 39.15 22.07 5.14
CA GLU A 141 38.54 23.07 4.25
C GLU A 141 37.34 23.80 4.87
#